data_16830439f9b968febbda13e5b420e79c
#
_entry.id   16830439f9b968febbda13e5b420e79c
#
_cell.length_a   1.000
_cell.length_b   1.000
_cell.length_c   1.000
_cell.angle_alpha   90.00
_cell.angle_beta   90.00
_cell.angle_gamma   90.00
#
_symmetry.space_group_name_H-M   'P 1'
#
loop_
_entity.id
_entity.type
_entity.pdbx_description
1 polymer ?
#
loop_
_entity_poly.entity_id
_entity_poly.type
_entity_poly.pdbx_seq_one_letter_code
_entity_poly.pdbx_strand_id
1 'polypeptide(L)'
;MPYNPIPQISLWAAAITSVGPMIAFAAIMILLRKKPRASAVVSLAAVTASLVCAVFLLIRHWGMEMPMQATVHWMVSGDMVIPLGILLDPLSLLMLVVVGVICFLVQVYSLGYMAGDPGFSRYYGFMSLFAWAMTALVLSPMLLQLYIFWELVGLASYLLIGFWYEKFSATQAGKKAFIMTRTGDLAFFLGILLLLAAGGTINILELNNIVLPGGLNSLLGALAALLIFGGIIGKSAQFPLLTWLPDAMEGP
;
A
#
# COMPACT_ATOMS: atom_id res chain seq x y z
N MET A 1 -5.96 -26.70 2.69
CA MET A 1 -5.42 -25.33 2.46
C MET A 1 -6.39 -24.35 3.08
N PRO A 2 -5.95 -23.29 3.77
CA PRO A 2 -6.84 -22.33 4.43
C PRO A 2 -7.49 -21.32 3.47
N TYR A 3 -7.38 -21.49 2.17
CA TYR A 3 -7.84 -20.56 1.14
C TYR A 3 -8.20 -21.28 -0.17
N ASN A 4 -9.06 -20.62 -0.96
CA ASN A 4 -9.43 -21.07 -2.30
C ASN A 4 -8.53 -20.41 -3.38
N PRO A 5 -8.36 -21.02 -4.55
CA PRO A 5 -7.69 -20.39 -5.68
C PRO A 5 -8.54 -19.23 -6.21
N ILE A 6 -7.88 -18.14 -6.64
CA ILE A 6 -8.57 -16.99 -7.24
C ILE A 6 -9.03 -17.35 -8.66
N PRO A 7 -10.32 -17.17 -9.01
CA PRO A 7 -10.79 -17.33 -10.38
C PRO A 7 -10.06 -16.38 -11.33
N GLN A 8 -9.77 -16.85 -12.55
CA GLN A 8 -8.93 -16.10 -13.50
C GLN A 8 -9.43 -14.67 -13.79
N ILE A 9 -10.75 -14.48 -13.91
CA ILE A 9 -11.34 -13.15 -14.15
C ILE A 9 -11.12 -12.21 -12.95
N SER A 10 -11.20 -12.74 -11.72
CA SER A 10 -10.94 -11.97 -10.50
C SER A 10 -9.45 -11.67 -10.33
N LEU A 11 -8.58 -12.58 -10.78
CA LEU A 11 -7.13 -12.35 -10.81
C LEU A 11 -6.76 -11.20 -11.75
N TRP A 12 -7.34 -11.16 -12.95
CA TRP A 12 -7.15 -10.03 -13.88
C TRP A 12 -7.69 -8.73 -13.33
N ALA A 13 -8.87 -8.74 -12.71
CA ALA A 13 -9.43 -7.55 -12.08
C ALA A 13 -8.51 -7.03 -10.94
N ALA A 14 -8.02 -7.90 -10.06
CA ALA A 14 -7.09 -7.55 -9.01
C ALA A 14 -5.75 -7.03 -9.56
N ALA A 15 -5.24 -7.64 -10.62
CA ALA A 15 -4.03 -7.18 -11.32
C ALA A 15 -4.22 -5.78 -11.91
N ILE A 16 -5.33 -5.50 -12.59
CA ILE A 16 -5.64 -4.17 -13.13
C ILE A 16 -5.74 -3.15 -12.01
N THR A 17 -6.39 -3.50 -10.88
CA THR A 17 -6.53 -2.61 -9.72
C THR A 17 -5.19 -2.14 -9.19
N SER A 18 -4.18 -3.02 -9.16
CA SER A 18 -2.86 -2.68 -8.65
C SER A 18 -1.91 -2.20 -9.75
N VAL A 19 -1.74 -2.95 -10.84
CA VAL A 19 -0.73 -2.66 -11.87
C VAL A 19 -1.12 -1.43 -12.72
N GLY A 20 -2.40 -1.15 -12.88
CA GLY A 20 -2.88 0.02 -13.66
C GLY A 20 -2.26 1.35 -13.19
N PRO A 21 -2.38 1.73 -11.92
CA PRO A 21 -1.73 2.94 -11.39
C PRO A 21 -0.20 2.92 -11.49
N MET A 22 0.45 1.75 -11.39
CA MET A 22 1.90 1.62 -11.61
C MET A 22 2.30 1.99 -13.04
N ILE A 23 1.56 1.46 -14.02
CA ILE A 23 1.80 1.78 -15.44
C ILE A 23 1.57 3.27 -15.68
N ALA A 24 0.52 3.85 -15.09
CA ALA A 24 0.26 5.29 -15.18
C ALA A 24 1.41 6.12 -14.60
N PHE A 25 1.91 5.76 -13.42
CA PHE A 25 3.09 6.40 -12.81
C PHE A 25 4.29 6.37 -13.76
N ALA A 26 4.65 5.19 -14.27
CA ALA A 26 5.79 5.03 -15.18
C ALA A 26 5.61 5.83 -16.48
N ALA A 27 4.42 5.77 -17.09
CA ALA A 27 4.11 6.51 -18.30
C ALA A 27 4.20 8.02 -18.10
N ILE A 28 3.69 8.54 -16.97
CA ILE A 28 3.74 9.96 -16.66
C ILE A 28 5.19 10.41 -16.43
N MET A 29 5.95 9.67 -15.65
CA MET A 29 7.31 10.07 -15.28
C MET A 29 8.30 9.98 -16.45
N ILE A 30 8.12 9.01 -17.36
CA ILE A 30 9.03 8.78 -18.48
C ILE A 30 8.58 9.54 -19.73
N LEU A 31 7.28 9.50 -20.08
CA LEU A 31 6.80 9.96 -21.39
C LEU A 31 6.01 11.27 -21.34
N LEU A 32 5.24 11.52 -20.24
CA LEU A 32 4.25 12.58 -20.20
C LEU A 32 4.63 13.75 -19.27
N ARG A 33 5.84 13.78 -18.74
CA ARG A 33 6.28 14.79 -17.77
C ARG A 33 6.06 16.25 -18.22
N LYS A 34 6.12 16.51 -19.52
CA LYS A 34 5.91 17.84 -20.12
C LYS A 34 4.49 18.07 -20.66
N LYS A 35 3.57 17.10 -20.45
CA LYS A 35 2.20 17.15 -21.00
C LYS A 35 1.17 17.09 -19.86
N PRO A 36 0.85 18.20 -19.18
CA PRO A 36 0.04 18.20 -17.95
C PRO A 36 -1.36 17.59 -18.17
N ARG A 37 -2.07 17.95 -19.23
CA ARG A 37 -3.39 17.39 -19.53
C ARG A 37 -3.36 15.88 -19.76
N ALA A 38 -2.38 15.39 -20.52
CA ALA A 38 -2.24 13.96 -20.77
C ALA A 38 -1.89 13.18 -19.49
N SER A 39 -1.05 13.75 -18.61
CA SER A 39 -0.69 13.16 -17.32
C SER A 39 -1.93 12.98 -16.43
N ALA A 40 -2.77 14.00 -16.32
CA ALA A 40 -4.02 13.91 -15.56
C ALA A 40 -4.98 12.88 -16.13
N VAL A 41 -5.18 12.86 -17.45
CA VAL A 41 -6.06 11.89 -18.10
C VAL A 41 -5.59 10.45 -17.88
N VAL A 42 -4.29 10.17 -18.06
CA VAL A 42 -3.73 8.82 -17.86
C VAL A 42 -3.86 8.38 -16.40
N SER A 43 -3.55 9.25 -15.45
CA SER A 43 -3.68 8.94 -14.01
C SER A 43 -5.14 8.68 -13.62
N LEU A 44 -6.06 9.58 -14.01
CA LEU A 44 -7.48 9.43 -13.74
C LEU A 44 -8.07 8.17 -14.40
N ALA A 45 -7.71 7.88 -15.64
CA ALA A 45 -8.18 6.68 -16.33
C ALA A 45 -7.72 5.41 -15.60
N ALA A 46 -6.46 5.37 -15.15
CA ALA A 46 -5.91 4.22 -14.41
C ALA A 46 -6.61 4.04 -13.05
N VAL A 47 -6.82 5.13 -12.28
CA VAL A 47 -7.50 5.05 -10.98
C VAL A 47 -8.98 4.75 -11.14
N THR A 48 -9.63 5.26 -12.19
CA THR A 48 -11.03 4.90 -12.51
C THR A 48 -11.15 3.42 -12.84
N ALA A 49 -10.27 2.88 -13.70
CA ALA A 49 -10.25 1.46 -14.00
C ALA A 49 -9.99 0.61 -12.75
N SER A 50 -9.05 1.05 -11.88
CA SER A 50 -8.78 0.42 -10.59
C SER A 50 -10.03 0.39 -9.70
N LEU A 51 -10.74 1.50 -9.57
CA LEU A 51 -11.97 1.60 -8.79
C LEU A 51 -13.09 0.70 -9.35
N VAL A 52 -13.31 0.71 -10.67
CA VAL A 52 -14.31 -0.15 -11.31
C VAL A 52 -14.01 -1.63 -11.06
N CYS A 53 -12.75 -2.04 -11.20
CA CYS A 53 -12.32 -3.41 -10.88
C CYS A 53 -12.50 -3.75 -9.39
N ALA A 54 -12.18 -2.82 -8.49
CA ALA A 54 -12.37 -3.01 -7.05
C ALA A 54 -13.85 -3.21 -6.69
N VAL A 55 -14.75 -2.38 -7.24
CA VAL A 55 -16.21 -2.53 -7.05
C VAL A 55 -16.70 -3.84 -7.66
N PHE A 56 -16.24 -4.20 -8.85
CA PHE A 56 -16.56 -5.50 -9.47
C PHE A 56 -16.15 -6.67 -8.57
N LEU A 57 -14.93 -6.64 -8.00
CA LEU A 57 -14.45 -7.68 -7.09
C LEU A 57 -15.31 -7.74 -5.83
N LEU A 58 -15.65 -6.60 -5.23
CA LEU A 58 -16.49 -6.54 -4.03
C LEU A 58 -17.88 -7.15 -4.29
N ILE A 59 -18.52 -6.77 -5.39
CA ILE A 59 -19.87 -7.30 -5.74
C ILE A 59 -19.81 -8.80 -6.04
N ARG A 60 -18.80 -9.24 -6.79
CA ARG A 60 -18.66 -10.64 -7.20
C ARG A 60 -18.39 -11.58 -6.04
N HIS A 61 -17.67 -11.12 -5.04
CA HIS A 61 -17.25 -11.91 -3.87
C HIS A 61 -17.96 -11.47 -2.58
N TRP A 62 -19.09 -10.78 -2.70
CA TRP A 62 -19.89 -10.38 -1.54
C TRP A 62 -20.33 -11.61 -0.74
N GLY A 63 -20.09 -11.59 0.57
CA GLY A 63 -20.47 -12.71 1.46
C GLY A 63 -19.60 -13.95 1.33
N MET A 64 -18.37 -13.84 0.78
CA MET A 64 -17.44 -14.97 0.72
C MET A 64 -17.11 -15.49 2.14
N GLU A 65 -17.20 -16.80 2.32
CA GLU A 65 -16.90 -17.46 3.60
C GLU A 65 -15.40 -17.78 3.77
N MET A 66 -14.71 -18.04 2.67
CA MET A 66 -13.27 -18.40 2.68
C MET A 66 -12.45 -17.41 1.84
N PRO A 67 -11.29 -16.98 2.35
CA PRO A 67 -10.39 -16.12 1.59
C PRO A 67 -9.86 -16.85 0.35
N MET A 68 -9.50 -16.06 -0.66
CA MET A 68 -8.88 -16.55 -1.89
C MET A 68 -7.46 -16.01 -2.02
N GLN A 69 -6.53 -16.86 -2.41
CA GLN A 69 -5.12 -16.49 -2.56
C GLN A 69 -4.53 -17.07 -3.85
N ALA A 70 -3.69 -16.27 -4.49
CA ALA A 70 -2.82 -16.71 -5.58
C ALA A 70 -1.40 -16.22 -5.31
N THR A 71 -0.41 -17.10 -5.43
CA THR A 71 1.00 -16.78 -5.18
C THR A 71 1.89 -17.25 -6.32
N VAL A 72 2.98 -16.51 -6.54
CA VAL A 72 4.05 -16.85 -7.48
C VAL A 72 5.37 -16.78 -6.71
N HIS A 73 6.25 -17.74 -6.92
CA HIS A 73 7.59 -17.73 -6.32
C HIS A 73 8.40 -16.59 -6.93
N TRP A 74 8.77 -15.63 -6.11
CA TRP A 74 9.55 -14.45 -6.51
C TRP A 74 11.04 -14.67 -6.27
N MET A 75 11.39 -15.15 -5.09
CA MET A 75 12.78 -15.38 -4.71
C MET A 75 12.92 -16.76 -4.03
N VAL A 76 13.95 -17.50 -4.40
CA VAL A 76 14.31 -18.77 -3.79
C VAL A 76 15.76 -18.69 -3.37
N SER A 77 16.05 -18.96 -2.08
CA SER A 77 17.39 -18.96 -1.52
C SER A 77 17.54 -20.17 -0.59
N GLY A 78 18.22 -21.21 -1.07
CA GLY A 78 18.27 -22.51 -0.38
C GLY A 78 16.87 -23.08 -0.20
N ASP A 79 16.50 -23.41 1.03
CA ASP A 79 15.17 -23.94 1.38
C ASP A 79 14.11 -22.84 1.59
N MET A 80 14.53 -21.57 1.59
CA MET A 80 13.60 -20.45 1.78
C MET A 80 13.00 -20.01 0.45
N VAL A 81 11.69 -20.06 0.35
CA VAL A 81 10.92 -19.51 -0.79
C VAL A 81 10.16 -18.28 -0.32
N ILE A 82 10.39 -17.16 -0.98
CA ILE A 82 9.63 -15.92 -0.75
C ILE A 82 8.65 -15.74 -1.90
N PRO A 83 7.35 -16.01 -1.69
CA PRO A 83 6.34 -15.79 -2.70
C PRO A 83 5.87 -14.33 -2.70
N LEU A 84 5.43 -13.86 -3.86
CA LEU A 84 4.55 -12.70 -4.01
C LEU A 84 3.17 -13.19 -4.40
N GLY A 85 2.13 -12.41 -4.08
CA GLY A 85 0.79 -12.85 -4.43
C GLY A 85 -0.29 -11.81 -4.24
N ILE A 86 -1.51 -12.30 -4.36
CA ILE A 86 -2.75 -11.54 -4.19
C ILE A 86 -3.61 -12.30 -3.18
N LEU A 87 -4.11 -11.57 -2.19
CA LEU A 87 -5.10 -12.02 -1.22
C LEU A 87 -6.40 -11.27 -1.47
N LEU A 88 -7.49 -12.01 -1.60
CA LEU A 88 -8.84 -11.48 -1.61
C LEU A 88 -9.60 -12.05 -0.41
N ASP A 89 -9.91 -11.19 0.53
CA ASP A 89 -10.75 -11.45 1.69
C ASP A 89 -11.75 -10.29 1.88
N PRO A 90 -12.74 -10.39 2.73
CA PRO A 90 -13.74 -9.33 2.93
C PRO A 90 -13.11 -7.97 3.27
N LEU A 91 -12.03 -7.97 4.05
CA LEU A 91 -11.33 -6.74 4.44
C LEU A 91 -10.60 -6.11 3.25
N SER A 92 -9.84 -6.90 2.49
CA SER A 92 -9.10 -6.41 1.32
C SER A 92 -10.07 -5.87 0.25
N LEU A 93 -11.19 -6.55 -0.01
CA LEU A 93 -12.20 -6.12 -0.96
C LEU A 93 -12.82 -4.77 -0.57
N LEU A 94 -13.18 -4.59 0.70
CA LEU A 94 -13.70 -3.32 1.21
C LEU A 94 -12.65 -2.21 1.10
N MET A 95 -11.43 -2.49 1.54
CA MET A 95 -10.33 -1.51 1.52
C MET A 95 -9.92 -1.11 0.11
N LEU A 96 -9.97 -2.00 -0.88
CA LEU A 96 -9.71 -1.64 -2.28
C LEU A 96 -10.71 -0.59 -2.79
N VAL A 97 -11.99 -0.75 -2.45
CA VAL A 97 -13.01 0.24 -2.83
C VAL A 97 -12.79 1.56 -2.12
N VAL A 98 -12.50 1.55 -0.81
CA VAL A 98 -12.22 2.78 -0.04
C VAL A 98 -11.03 3.52 -0.64
N VAL A 99 -9.91 2.83 -0.89
CA VAL A 99 -8.71 3.41 -1.51
C VAL A 99 -9.03 3.96 -2.91
N GLY A 100 -9.75 3.18 -3.73
CA GLY A 100 -10.11 3.59 -5.08
C GLY A 100 -10.98 4.85 -5.10
N VAL A 101 -12.01 4.93 -4.25
CA VAL A 101 -12.89 6.10 -4.12
C VAL A 101 -12.10 7.33 -3.69
N ILE A 102 -11.30 7.22 -2.63
CA ILE A 102 -10.53 8.36 -2.12
C ILE A 102 -9.52 8.84 -3.16
N CYS A 103 -8.75 7.93 -3.77
CA CYS A 103 -7.78 8.30 -4.80
C CYS A 103 -8.46 8.96 -6.01
N PHE A 104 -9.61 8.46 -6.44
CA PHE A 104 -10.37 9.03 -7.54
C PHE A 104 -10.85 10.46 -7.21
N LEU A 105 -11.51 10.65 -6.06
CA LEU A 105 -12.05 11.95 -5.65
C LEU A 105 -10.94 12.99 -5.48
N VAL A 106 -9.83 12.63 -4.85
CA VAL A 106 -8.68 13.51 -4.67
C VAL A 106 -8.08 13.91 -6.01
N GLN A 107 -7.91 12.96 -6.96
CA GLN A 107 -7.36 13.28 -8.28
C GLN A 107 -8.30 14.16 -9.11
N VAL A 108 -9.62 13.95 -9.02
CA VAL A 108 -10.62 14.82 -9.67
C VAL A 108 -10.56 16.24 -9.08
N TYR A 109 -10.54 16.35 -7.76
CA TYR A 109 -10.39 17.64 -7.08
C TYR A 109 -9.11 18.37 -7.49
N SER A 110 -8.02 17.64 -7.63
CA SER A 110 -6.70 18.16 -7.97
C SER A 110 -6.60 18.71 -9.39
N LEU A 111 -7.55 18.44 -10.28
CA LEU A 111 -7.61 19.09 -11.59
C LEU A 111 -7.73 20.62 -11.48
N GLY A 112 -8.51 21.09 -10.51
CA GLY A 112 -8.63 22.50 -10.22
C GLY A 112 -7.56 22.98 -9.23
N TYR A 113 -7.31 22.23 -8.17
CA TYR A 113 -6.38 22.59 -7.09
C TYR A 113 -4.95 22.81 -7.58
N MET A 114 -4.44 21.93 -8.45
CA MET A 114 -3.08 22.00 -9.02
C MET A 114 -3.02 22.75 -10.34
N ALA A 115 -4.11 23.39 -10.78
CA ALA A 115 -4.14 24.10 -12.05
C ALA A 115 -3.12 25.23 -12.09
N GLY A 116 -2.24 25.22 -13.11
CA GLY A 116 -1.19 26.23 -13.26
C GLY A 116 0.12 25.94 -12.52
N ASP A 117 0.19 24.90 -11.69
CA ASP A 117 1.45 24.52 -11.03
C ASP A 117 2.43 23.89 -12.04
N PRO A 118 3.72 24.33 -12.07
CA PRO A 118 4.74 23.76 -12.95
C PRO A 118 4.97 22.25 -12.71
N GLY A 119 4.73 21.77 -11.49
CA GLY A 119 4.85 20.38 -11.10
C GLY A 119 3.61 19.51 -11.36
N PHE A 120 2.57 20.02 -12.03
CA PHE A 120 1.30 19.34 -12.25
C PHE A 120 1.45 17.87 -12.71
N SER A 121 2.25 17.61 -13.75
CA SER A 121 2.48 16.23 -14.21
C SER A 121 3.17 15.37 -13.16
N ARG A 122 4.14 15.92 -12.41
CA ARG A 122 4.84 15.23 -11.33
C ARG A 122 3.89 14.87 -10.20
N TYR A 123 2.96 15.76 -9.84
CA TYR A 123 1.92 15.50 -8.86
C TYR A 123 1.08 14.28 -9.24
N TYR A 124 0.53 14.23 -10.46
CA TYR A 124 -0.25 13.09 -10.92
C TYR A 124 0.56 11.80 -11.00
N GLY A 125 1.86 11.88 -11.32
CA GLY A 125 2.77 10.74 -11.20
C GLY A 125 2.86 10.23 -9.76
N PHE A 126 3.12 11.10 -8.80
CA PHE A 126 3.23 10.71 -7.38
C PHE A 126 1.90 10.20 -6.80
N MET A 127 0.78 10.77 -7.20
CA MET A 127 -0.55 10.26 -6.84
C MET A 127 -0.82 8.86 -7.43
N SER A 128 -0.35 8.58 -8.64
CA SER A 128 -0.44 7.24 -9.23
C SER A 128 0.47 6.24 -8.50
N LEU A 129 1.68 6.65 -8.10
CA LEU A 129 2.58 5.85 -7.26
C LEU A 129 1.94 5.51 -5.91
N PHE A 130 1.32 6.50 -5.27
CA PHE A 130 0.62 6.32 -4.01
C PHE A 130 -0.56 5.34 -4.15
N ALA A 131 -1.39 5.51 -5.19
CA ALA A 131 -2.52 4.62 -5.47
C ALA A 131 -2.04 3.17 -5.70
N TRP A 132 -0.97 2.98 -6.47
CA TRP A 132 -0.35 1.66 -6.66
C TRP A 132 0.11 1.06 -5.34
N ALA A 133 0.90 1.80 -4.57
CA ALA A 133 1.44 1.31 -3.30
C ALA A 133 0.32 0.90 -2.34
N MET A 134 -0.75 1.69 -2.24
CA MET A 134 -1.90 1.38 -1.36
C MET A 134 -2.68 0.15 -1.84
N THR A 135 -2.99 0.04 -3.14
CA THR A 135 -3.73 -1.12 -3.66
C THR A 135 -2.92 -2.41 -3.56
N ALA A 136 -1.61 -2.36 -3.83
CA ALA A 136 -0.72 -3.49 -3.70
C ALA A 136 -0.51 -3.92 -2.23
N LEU A 137 -0.47 -2.96 -1.30
CA LEU A 137 -0.44 -3.22 0.14
C LEU A 137 -1.67 -4.00 0.59
N VAL A 138 -2.86 -3.52 0.20
CA VAL A 138 -4.15 -4.14 0.57
C VAL A 138 -4.27 -5.56 0.01
N LEU A 139 -3.71 -5.83 -1.16
CA LEU A 139 -3.74 -7.15 -1.81
C LEU A 139 -2.64 -8.11 -1.31
N SER A 140 -1.78 -7.71 -0.38
CA SER A 140 -0.61 -8.48 0.02
C SER A 140 -0.97 -9.69 0.89
N PRO A 141 -0.68 -10.94 0.48
CA PRO A 141 -0.92 -12.14 1.28
C PRO A 141 0.21 -12.44 2.26
N MET A 142 1.39 -11.84 2.07
CA MET A 142 2.60 -12.08 2.85
C MET A 142 2.97 -10.84 3.64
N LEU A 143 3.39 -11.00 4.89
CA LEU A 143 3.84 -9.89 5.72
C LEU A 143 5.03 -9.13 5.12
N LEU A 144 5.95 -9.83 4.45
CA LEU A 144 7.09 -9.17 3.79
C LEU A 144 6.63 -8.34 2.59
N GLN A 145 5.71 -8.85 1.76
CA GLN A 145 5.14 -8.11 0.65
C GLN A 145 4.37 -6.87 1.16
N LEU A 146 3.56 -7.05 2.19
CA LEU A 146 2.85 -5.96 2.86
C LEU A 146 3.83 -4.89 3.35
N TYR A 147 4.94 -5.30 3.98
CA TYR A 147 5.98 -4.37 4.44
C TYR A 147 6.64 -3.59 3.29
N ILE A 148 6.96 -4.25 2.18
CA ILE A 148 7.54 -3.58 1.00
C ILE A 148 6.60 -2.46 0.50
N PHE A 149 5.31 -2.75 0.35
CA PHE A 149 4.34 -1.74 -0.09
C PHE A 149 4.02 -0.70 0.99
N TRP A 150 4.08 -1.09 2.27
CA TRP A 150 4.01 -0.16 3.40
C TRP A 150 5.11 0.91 3.34
N GLU A 151 6.32 0.48 3.03
CA GLU A 151 7.47 1.37 2.83
C GLU A 151 7.30 2.25 1.58
N LEU A 152 6.75 1.69 0.51
CA LEU A 152 6.49 2.44 -0.72
C LEU A 152 5.41 3.52 -0.53
N VAL A 153 4.38 3.26 0.28
CA VAL A 153 3.40 4.29 0.71
C VAL A 153 4.10 5.41 1.47
N GLY A 154 5.04 5.07 2.37
CA GLY A 154 5.85 6.06 3.08
C GLY A 154 6.71 6.91 2.14
N LEU A 155 7.33 6.30 1.15
CA LEU A 155 8.10 7.02 0.13
C LEU A 155 7.20 7.94 -0.71
N ALA A 156 6.04 7.46 -1.15
CA ALA A 156 5.09 8.27 -1.91
C ALA A 156 4.59 9.48 -1.09
N SER A 157 4.31 9.27 0.21
CA SER A 157 3.97 10.34 1.14
C SER A 157 5.10 11.37 1.29
N TYR A 158 6.33 10.92 1.45
CA TYR A 158 7.52 11.79 1.49
C TYR A 158 7.61 12.69 0.24
N LEU A 159 7.41 12.09 -0.95
CA LEU A 159 7.47 12.82 -2.23
C LEU A 159 6.32 13.83 -2.39
N LEU A 160 5.16 13.54 -1.81
CA LEU A 160 4.02 14.45 -1.82
C LEU A 160 4.14 15.55 -0.77
N ILE A 161 4.57 15.26 0.46
CA ILE A 161 4.79 16.26 1.50
C ILE A 161 5.90 17.23 1.09
N GLY A 162 7.01 16.72 0.56
CA GLY A 162 8.12 17.52 0.03
C GLY A 162 7.93 17.99 -1.42
N PHE A 163 6.68 18.04 -1.92
CA PHE A 163 6.39 18.31 -3.33
C PHE A 163 6.96 19.66 -3.80
N TRP A 164 6.75 20.71 -3.03
CA TRP A 164 7.34 22.02 -3.28
C TRP A 164 8.74 22.12 -2.67
N TYR A 165 9.66 21.28 -3.16
CA TYR A 165 11.04 21.12 -2.64
C TYR A 165 11.87 22.42 -2.67
N GLU A 166 11.45 23.44 -3.39
CA GLU A 166 12.04 24.77 -3.37
C GLU A 166 11.77 25.53 -2.05
N LYS A 167 10.69 25.17 -1.36
CA LYS A 167 10.37 25.68 -0.03
C LYS A 167 11.12 24.89 1.03
N PHE A 168 11.92 25.57 1.83
CA PHE A 168 12.67 24.93 2.92
C PHE A 168 11.75 24.22 3.93
N SER A 169 10.59 24.85 4.27
CA SER A 169 9.60 24.24 5.17
C SER A 169 9.07 22.91 4.66
N ALA A 170 8.67 22.81 3.39
CA ALA A 170 8.17 21.58 2.78
C ALA A 170 9.24 20.48 2.75
N THR A 171 10.50 20.84 2.47
CA THR A 171 11.62 19.88 2.49
C THR A 171 11.87 19.33 3.88
N GLN A 172 11.83 20.18 4.91
CA GLN A 172 11.99 19.75 6.31
C GLN A 172 10.81 18.91 6.78
N ALA A 173 9.58 19.30 6.42
CA ALA A 173 8.36 18.55 6.71
C ALA A 173 8.42 17.13 6.11
N GLY A 174 8.80 17.00 4.84
CA GLY A 174 8.97 15.70 4.19
C GLY A 174 10.02 14.83 4.89
N LYS A 175 11.21 15.38 5.18
CA LYS A 175 12.26 14.65 5.93
C LYS A 175 11.78 14.19 7.29
N LYS A 176 11.10 15.08 8.04
CA LYS A 176 10.56 14.77 9.36
C LYS A 176 9.54 13.62 9.28
N ALA A 177 8.57 13.71 8.35
CA ALA A 177 7.59 12.66 8.14
C ALA A 177 8.25 11.31 7.81
N PHE A 178 9.23 11.31 6.90
CA PHE A 178 9.96 10.10 6.52
C PHE A 178 10.71 9.47 7.70
N ILE A 179 11.47 10.25 8.49
CA ILE A 179 12.25 9.74 9.62
C ILE A 179 11.31 9.20 10.71
N MET A 180 10.25 9.94 11.04
CA MET A 180 9.31 9.55 12.10
C MET A 180 8.57 8.26 11.76
N THR A 181 8.07 8.13 10.52
CA THR A 181 7.40 6.90 10.08
C THR A 181 8.38 5.74 10.00
N ARG A 182 9.62 5.97 9.55
CA ARG A 182 10.67 4.95 9.47
C ARG A 182 11.05 4.38 10.83
N THR A 183 11.01 5.19 11.88
CA THR A 183 11.26 4.71 13.26
C THR A 183 10.21 3.67 13.68
N GLY A 184 8.93 3.89 13.34
CA GLY A 184 7.88 2.90 13.56
C GLY A 184 8.04 1.66 12.69
N ASP A 185 8.45 1.84 11.42
CA ASP A 185 8.62 0.77 10.44
C ASP A 185 9.73 -0.22 10.84
N LEU A 186 10.78 0.24 11.56
CA LEU A 186 11.80 -0.65 12.14
C LEU A 186 11.19 -1.63 13.14
N ALA A 187 10.32 -1.15 14.03
CA ALA A 187 9.61 -2.03 14.97
C ALA A 187 8.73 -3.03 14.22
N PHE A 188 7.99 -2.57 13.19
CA PHE A 188 7.18 -3.44 12.35
C PHE A 188 8.02 -4.58 11.73
N PHE A 189 9.16 -4.24 11.14
CA PHE A 189 10.05 -5.23 10.52
C PHE A 189 10.57 -6.27 11.53
N LEU A 190 10.98 -5.82 12.73
CA LEU A 190 11.39 -6.73 13.81
C LEU A 190 10.24 -7.66 14.23
N GLY A 191 9.00 -7.16 14.25
CA GLY A 191 7.81 -7.98 14.52
C GLY A 191 7.60 -9.07 13.46
N ILE A 192 7.81 -8.75 12.17
CA ILE A 192 7.75 -9.74 11.08
C ILE A 192 8.84 -10.81 11.24
N LEU A 193 10.07 -10.41 11.54
CA LEU A 193 11.18 -11.35 11.75
C LEU A 193 10.92 -12.27 12.95
N LEU A 194 10.33 -11.75 14.01
CA LEU A 194 9.96 -12.54 15.17
C LEU A 194 8.86 -13.58 14.85
N LEU A 195 7.84 -13.19 14.06
CA LEU A 195 6.81 -14.11 13.59
C LEU A 195 7.38 -15.19 12.65
N LEU A 196 8.30 -14.81 11.76
CA LEU A 196 8.97 -15.77 10.88
C LEU A 196 9.79 -16.79 11.71
N ALA A 197 10.58 -16.32 12.67
CA ALA A 197 11.41 -17.19 13.50
C ALA A 197 10.59 -18.13 14.38
N ALA A 198 9.44 -17.67 14.88
CA ALA A 198 8.62 -18.44 15.82
C ALA A 198 7.53 -19.28 15.10
N GLY A 199 7.00 -18.80 13.97
CA GLY A 199 5.91 -19.46 13.23
C GLY A 199 6.36 -20.19 11.96
N GLY A 200 7.60 -19.96 11.49
CA GLY A 200 8.15 -20.61 10.29
C GLY A 200 7.53 -20.15 8.96
N THR A 201 6.59 -19.20 9.00
CA THR A 201 5.92 -18.67 7.81
C THR A 201 5.70 -17.16 7.92
N ILE A 202 5.57 -16.49 6.77
CA ILE A 202 5.19 -15.08 6.65
C ILE A 202 3.84 -14.89 5.95
N ASN A 203 3.17 -16.00 5.60
CA ASN A 203 1.83 -15.98 5.02
C ASN A 203 0.80 -15.61 6.08
N ILE A 204 0.01 -14.56 5.84
CA ILE A 204 -0.95 -14.02 6.81
C ILE A 204 -2.00 -15.06 7.20
N LEU A 205 -2.53 -15.82 6.24
CA LEU A 205 -3.56 -16.83 6.51
C LEU A 205 -3.01 -18.03 7.29
N GLU A 206 -1.78 -18.44 6.98
CA GLU A 206 -1.11 -19.53 7.72
C GLU A 206 -0.79 -19.10 9.14
N LEU A 207 -0.27 -17.89 9.33
CA LEU A 207 0.00 -17.32 10.66
C LEU A 207 -1.27 -17.26 11.51
N ASN A 208 -2.39 -16.82 10.95
CA ASN A 208 -3.67 -16.83 11.67
C ASN A 208 -4.07 -18.22 12.16
N ASN A 209 -3.84 -19.26 11.36
CA ASN A 209 -4.13 -20.64 11.74
C ASN A 209 -3.16 -21.19 12.80
N ILE A 210 -1.97 -20.65 12.94
CA ILE A 210 -1.00 -21.03 13.98
C ILE A 210 -1.28 -20.26 15.27
N VAL A 211 -1.52 -18.96 15.18
CA VAL A 211 -1.66 -18.07 16.34
C VAL A 211 -3.00 -18.26 17.04
N LEU A 212 -4.12 -18.33 16.31
CA LEU A 212 -5.47 -18.43 16.88
C LEU A 212 -5.69 -19.69 17.74
N PRO A 213 -5.19 -20.89 17.37
CA PRO A 213 -5.27 -22.10 18.22
C PRO A 213 -4.29 -22.12 19.38
N GLY A 214 -3.47 -21.06 19.60
CA GLY A 214 -2.45 -21.04 20.64
C GLY A 214 -1.17 -21.82 20.30
N GLY A 215 -0.93 -22.09 19.01
CA GLY A 215 0.27 -22.80 18.54
C GLY A 215 1.56 -21.96 18.63
N LEU A 216 1.45 -20.65 18.85
CA LEU A 216 2.58 -19.77 19.13
C LEU A 216 2.65 -19.50 20.63
N ASN A 217 3.87 -19.45 21.19
CA ASN A 217 4.05 -19.00 22.57
C ASN A 217 3.38 -17.63 22.74
N SER A 218 2.47 -17.51 23.73
CA SER A 218 1.66 -16.31 23.95
C SER A 218 2.49 -15.03 24.14
N LEU A 219 3.65 -15.16 24.81
CA LEU A 219 4.58 -14.02 25.00
C LEU A 219 5.21 -13.57 23.69
N LEU A 220 5.67 -14.51 22.84
CA LEU A 220 6.27 -14.17 21.54
C LEU A 220 5.23 -13.58 20.59
N GLY A 221 4.01 -14.11 20.58
CA GLY A 221 2.90 -13.57 19.80
C GLY A 221 2.54 -12.14 20.23
N ALA A 222 2.46 -11.89 21.54
CA ALA A 222 2.19 -10.56 22.09
C ALA A 222 3.31 -9.55 21.75
N LEU A 223 4.58 -9.96 21.89
CA LEU A 223 5.72 -9.11 21.53
C LEU A 223 5.73 -8.79 20.03
N ALA A 224 5.48 -9.76 19.16
CA ALA A 224 5.40 -9.54 17.72
C ALA A 224 4.25 -8.59 17.38
N ALA A 225 3.09 -8.75 17.99
CA ALA A 225 1.94 -7.86 17.78
C ALA A 225 2.24 -6.41 18.23
N LEU A 226 2.89 -6.23 19.39
CA LEU A 226 3.32 -4.90 19.87
C LEU A 226 4.35 -4.26 18.95
N LEU A 227 5.28 -5.02 18.41
CA LEU A 227 6.28 -4.53 17.46
C LEU A 227 5.62 -4.12 16.12
N ILE A 228 4.70 -4.92 15.59
CA ILE A 228 3.90 -4.56 14.40
C ILE A 228 3.07 -3.31 14.66
N PHE A 229 2.46 -3.22 15.84
CA PHE A 229 1.71 -2.04 16.26
C PHE A 229 2.57 -0.77 16.33
N GLY A 230 3.87 -0.89 16.60
CA GLY A 230 4.83 0.21 16.50
C GLY A 230 4.85 0.87 15.12
N GLY A 231 4.79 0.08 14.04
CA GLY A 231 4.64 0.59 12.68
C GLY A 231 3.33 1.34 12.47
N ILE A 232 2.23 0.82 13.03
CA ILE A 232 0.92 1.47 12.96
C ILE A 232 0.95 2.82 13.69
N ILE A 233 1.58 2.90 14.87
CA ILE A 233 1.78 4.15 15.61
C ILE A 233 2.50 5.19 14.73
N GLY A 234 3.56 4.79 14.03
CA GLY A 234 4.31 5.69 13.15
C GLY A 234 3.48 6.25 12.00
N LYS A 235 2.80 5.39 11.25
CA LYS A 235 1.98 5.82 10.08
C LYS A 235 0.69 6.53 10.46
N SER A 236 0.10 6.20 11.61
CA SER A 236 -1.14 6.82 12.08
C SER A 236 -0.91 8.08 12.91
N ALA A 237 0.34 8.56 13.00
CA ALA A 237 0.72 9.72 13.80
C ALA A 237 0.18 9.65 15.24
N GLN A 238 0.32 8.50 15.88
CA GLN A 238 -0.07 8.31 17.28
C GLN A 238 1.10 8.66 18.22
N PHE A 239 0.78 8.93 19.48
CA PHE A 239 1.80 9.17 20.48
C PHE A 239 2.75 7.95 20.60
N PRO A 240 4.09 8.13 20.62
CA PRO A 240 4.83 9.41 20.62
C PRO A 240 5.21 9.97 19.25
N LEU A 241 4.86 9.30 18.12
CA LEU A 241 5.29 9.63 16.76
C LEU A 241 4.31 10.56 16.01
N LEU A 242 3.64 11.48 16.72
CA LEU A 242 2.55 12.31 16.18
C LEU A 242 3.00 13.60 15.46
N THR A 243 4.23 14.05 15.69
CA THR A 243 4.65 15.42 15.35
C THR A 243 4.87 15.70 13.86
N TRP A 244 4.86 14.68 13.02
CA TRP A 244 5.03 14.83 11.57
C TRP A 244 3.73 15.21 10.84
N LEU A 245 2.57 14.82 11.40
CA LEU A 245 1.27 14.98 10.72
C LEU A 245 0.88 16.45 10.53
N PRO A 246 1.01 17.37 11.53
CA PRO A 246 0.75 18.78 11.30
C PRO A 246 1.63 19.39 10.21
N ASP A 247 2.92 19.03 10.18
CA ASP A 247 3.87 19.56 9.21
C ASP A 247 3.61 18.99 7.80
N ALA A 248 2.93 17.86 7.67
CA ALA A 248 2.58 17.27 6.39
C ALA A 248 1.68 18.17 5.52
N MET A 249 1.00 19.16 6.13
CA MET A 249 0.18 20.16 5.43
C MET A 249 1.01 21.15 4.60
N GLU A 250 2.32 21.13 4.66
CA GLU A 250 3.21 21.91 3.77
C GLU A 250 3.21 21.38 2.32
N GLY A 251 2.76 20.16 2.10
CA GLY A 251 2.54 19.57 0.78
C GLY A 251 1.16 19.91 0.19
N PRO A 252 0.94 19.60 -1.11
CA PRO A 252 -0.35 19.78 -1.76
C PRO A 252 -1.42 18.79 -1.26
#